data_5d7fc9ab142d77b9acfd4b8e2e830c8f
#
_entry.id   5d7fc9ab142d77b9acfd4b8e2e830c8f
#
_cell.length_a   1.000
_cell.length_b   1.000
_cell.length_c   1.000
_cell.angle_alpha   90.00
_cell.angle_beta   90.00
_cell.angle_gamma   90.00
#
_symmetry.space_group_name_H-M   'P 1'
#
loop_
_entity.id
_entity.type
_entity.pdbx_description
1 polymer ?
#
loop_
_entity_poly.entity_id
_entity_poly.type
_entity_poly.pdbx_seq_one_letter_code
_entity_poly.pdbx_strand_id
1 'polypeptide(L)'
;LNKITESIPHIFSVKASAGLTPLWKEGYGSESDSINTDPHTWTSPINMKTIAKNICEALCEMDTTNRELFSHNMKHFSEHMDSIDASVRQMLADVPTRSFLVYHPSLGYFARDYGLRQISLEHNGKSPSAERMERLVKQCREDSVRVIFLQKEYSERSVRAIAEELDAKIVVVNPLSYDWNTEILNIAKALSR
;
A
#
# COMPACT_ATOMS: atom_id res chain seq x y z
N LEU A 1 -2.82 1.13 20.80
CA LEU A 1 -2.27 -0.15 21.29
C LEU A 1 -1.81 -0.03 22.73
N ASN A 2 -1.03 0.98 23.13
CA ASN A 2 -0.51 1.12 24.51
C ASN A 2 -1.60 1.03 25.59
N LYS A 3 -2.76 1.69 25.40
CA LYS A 3 -3.89 1.60 26.36
C LYS A 3 -4.46 0.18 26.49
N ILE A 4 -4.43 -0.63 25.42
CA ILE A 4 -4.93 -2.01 25.46
C ILE A 4 -3.92 -2.89 26.20
N THR A 5 -2.63 -2.77 25.90
CA THR A 5 -1.58 -3.54 26.58
C THR A 5 -1.43 -3.18 28.05
N GLU A 6 -1.67 -1.91 28.42
CA GLU A 6 -1.73 -1.47 29.81
C GLU A 6 -2.96 -2.04 30.57
N SER A 7 -4.09 -2.16 29.87
CA SER A 7 -5.34 -2.68 30.47
C SER A 7 -5.39 -4.21 30.54
N ILE A 8 -4.61 -4.91 29.71
CA ILE A 8 -4.57 -6.38 29.63
C ILE A 8 -3.09 -6.83 29.73
N PRO A 9 -2.52 -6.91 30.94
CA PRO A 9 -1.09 -7.15 31.14
C PRO A 9 -0.56 -8.46 30.57
N HIS A 10 -1.43 -9.42 30.25
CA HIS A 10 -1.06 -10.73 29.72
C HIS A 10 -1.28 -10.85 28.20
N ILE A 11 -1.66 -9.78 27.53
CA ILE A 11 -1.83 -9.82 26.07
C ILE A 11 -0.45 -9.88 25.40
N PHE A 12 -0.26 -10.89 24.58
CA PHE A 12 0.94 -10.97 23.73
C PHE A 12 0.75 -10.06 22.51
N SER A 13 1.64 -9.10 22.34
CA SER A 13 1.55 -8.09 21.28
C SER A 13 2.80 -8.13 20.41
N VAL A 14 2.60 -8.23 19.09
CA VAL A 14 3.67 -8.27 18.10
C VAL A 14 3.53 -7.09 17.15
N LYS A 15 4.63 -6.37 16.95
CA LYS A 15 4.71 -5.37 15.88
C LYS A 15 5.09 -6.07 14.57
N ALA A 16 4.09 -6.51 13.81
CA ALA A 16 4.29 -7.24 12.56
C ALA A 16 5.12 -6.44 11.53
N SER A 17 5.09 -5.11 11.56
CA SER A 17 5.89 -4.23 10.70
C SER A 17 7.29 -3.92 11.24
N ALA A 18 7.79 -4.63 12.25
CA ALA A 18 9.15 -4.42 12.77
C ALA A 18 10.19 -4.68 11.66
N GLY A 19 11.23 -3.83 11.61
CA GLY A 19 12.30 -3.94 10.62
C GLY A 19 11.99 -3.43 9.22
N LEU A 20 10.75 -2.99 8.94
CA LEU A 20 10.43 -2.32 7.68
C LEU A 20 10.94 -0.88 7.69
N THR A 21 11.47 -0.44 6.53
CA THR A 21 11.77 0.97 6.32
C THR A 21 10.46 1.76 6.17
N PRO A 22 10.16 2.68 7.09
CA PRO A 22 8.91 3.43 7.05
C PRO A 22 8.87 4.40 5.88
N LEU A 23 7.69 4.67 5.35
CA LEU A 23 7.40 5.82 4.52
C LEU A 23 6.74 6.90 5.38
N TRP A 24 7.09 8.14 5.13
CA TRP A 24 6.52 9.29 5.80
C TRP A 24 5.30 9.80 5.02
N LYS A 25 4.27 10.22 5.73
CA LYS A 25 3.13 10.88 5.10
C LYS A 25 3.57 12.17 4.45
N GLU A 26 3.02 12.45 3.28
CA GLU A 26 3.31 13.68 2.53
C GLU A 26 3.05 14.93 3.38
N GLY A 27 4.04 15.81 3.49
CA GLY A 27 3.96 17.05 4.30
C GLY A 27 4.46 16.93 5.75
N TYR A 28 4.91 15.74 6.18
CA TYR A 28 5.53 15.52 7.48
C TYR A 28 6.96 15.04 7.30
N GLY A 29 7.91 15.89 7.55
CA GLY A 29 9.33 15.66 7.23
C GLY A 29 10.25 15.54 8.43
N SER A 30 9.94 14.76 9.48
CA SER A 30 10.94 14.47 10.51
C SER A 30 10.90 13.04 10.99
N GLU A 31 12.07 12.43 11.11
CA GLU A 31 12.28 11.05 11.58
C GLU A 31 11.83 10.81 13.03
N SER A 32 11.40 11.85 13.76
CA SER A 32 11.08 11.74 15.20
C SER A 32 9.65 11.32 15.52
N ASP A 33 8.72 11.35 14.54
CA ASP A 33 7.30 11.13 14.80
C ASP A 33 6.75 9.85 14.14
N SER A 34 6.72 8.75 14.87
CA SER A 34 6.09 7.50 14.44
C SER A 34 4.59 7.64 14.08
N ILE A 35 3.94 8.73 14.48
CA ILE A 35 2.54 9.05 14.19
C ILE A 35 2.36 9.46 12.71
N ASN A 36 3.42 9.93 12.07
CA ASN A 36 3.41 10.46 10.71
C ASN A 36 3.88 9.45 9.66
N THR A 37 4.06 8.19 10.04
CA THR A 37 4.39 7.13 9.07
C THR A 37 3.16 6.64 8.33
N ASP A 38 3.37 6.22 7.08
CA ASP A 38 2.34 5.54 6.30
C ASP A 38 2.08 4.15 6.93
N PRO A 39 0.85 3.86 7.39
CA PRO A 39 0.54 2.58 8.00
C PRO A 39 0.33 1.44 7.00
N HIS A 40 0.18 1.71 5.69
CA HIS A 40 -0.26 0.75 4.67
C HIS A 40 0.87 -0.19 4.21
N THR A 41 1.66 -0.69 5.16
CA THR A 41 2.87 -1.51 4.90
C THR A 41 2.59 -2.78 4.11
N TRP A 42 1.38 -3.34 4.24
CA TRP A 42 0.95 -4.58 3.60
C TRP A 42 0.67 -4.46 2.10
N THR A 43 0.68 -3.28 1.52
CA THR A 43 0.43 -3.09 0.09
C THR A 43 1.64 -3.43 -0.79
N SER A 44 2.73 -3.88 -0.20
CA SER A 44 3.95 -4.33 -0.88
C SER A 44 4.17 -5.83 -0.67
N PRO A 45 4.34 -6.64 -1.73
CA PRO A 45 4.74 -8.04 -1.62
C PRO A 45 6.07 -8.23 -0.87
N ILE A 46 7.00 -7.29 -1.03
CA ILE A 46 8.30 -7.32 -0.36
C ILE A 46 8.12 -7.15 1.16
N ASN A 47 7.32 -6.18 1.57
CA ASN A 47 7.01 -5.96 2.97
C ASN A 47 6.25 -7.14 3.59
N MET A 48 5.35 -7.77 2.83
CA MET A 48 4.57 -8.92 3.31
C MET A 48 5.44 -10.10 3.75
N LYS A 49 6.60 -10.30 3.13
CA LYS A 49 7.56 -11.32 3.57
C LYS A 49 8.09 -11.02 4.98
N THR A 50 8.47 -9.78 5.26
CA THR A 50 8.93 -9.36 6.59
C THR A 50 7.80 -9.42 7.62
N ILE A 51 6.59 -8.97 7.25
CA ILE A 51 5.41 -9.04 8.12
C ILE A 51 5.09 -10.48 8.49
N ALA A 52 5.05 -11.38 7.52
CA ALA A 52 4.77 -12.80 7.76
C ALA A 52 5.87 -13.48 8.58
N LYS A 53 7.13 -13.11 8.36
CA LYS A 53 8.25 -13.60 9.16
C LYS A 53 8.07 -13.22 10.63
N ASN A 54 7.80 -11.95 10.92
CA ASN A 54 7.60 -11.47 12.30
C ASN A 54 6.41 -12.19 12.97
N ILE A 55 5.34 -12.44 12.23
CA ILE A 55 4.17 -13.20 12.72
C ILE A 55 4.56 -14.66 12.97
N CYS A 56 5.29 -15.30 12.06
CA CYS A 56 5.74 -16.67 12.19
C CYS A 56 6.65 -16.86 13.43
N GLU A 57 7.59 -15.96 13.65
CA GLU A 57 8.48 -15.97 14.82
C GLU A 57 7.67 -15.91 16.12
N ALA A 58 6.70 -14.99 16.19
CA ALA A 58 5.80 -14.87 17.33
C ALA A 58 4.94 -16.12 17.57
N LEU A 59 4.39 -16.70 16.50
CA LEU A 59 3.64 -17.97 16.61
C LEU A 59 4.53 -19.12 17.09
N CYS A 60 5.78 -19.20 16.64
CA CYS A 60 6.74 -20.21 17.08
C CYS A 60 7.16 -20.06 18.56
N GLU A 61 7.09 -18.85 19.10
CA GLU A 61 7.30 -18.59 20.54
C GLU A 61 6.09 -19.00 21.37
N MET A 62 4.88 -18.72 20.89
CA MET A 62 3.63 -19.02 21.59
C MET A 62 3.25 -20.49 21.55
N ASP A 63 3.52 -21.17 20.45
CA ASP A 63 3.20 -22.58 20.22
C ASP A 63 4.41 -23.32 19.64
N THR A 64 5.26 -23.79 20.52
CA THR A 64 6.48 -24.53 20.16
C THR A 64 6.18 -25.89 19.54
N THR A 65 5.01 -26.47 19.80
CA THR A 65 4.59 -27.77 19.27
C THR A 65 4.38 -27.71 17.76
N ASN A 66 3.84 -26.61 17.26
CA ASN A 66 3.54 -26.42 15.84
C ASN A 66 4.62 -25.60 15.09
N ARG A 67 5.80 -25.41 15.68
CA ARG A 67 6.89 -24.63 15.09
C ARG A 67 7.28 -25.06 13.67
N GLU A 68 7.37 -26.36 13.43
CA GLU A 68 7.72 -26.89 12.11
C GLU A 68 6.63 -26.56 11.07
N LEU A 69 5.35 -26.66 11.44
CA LEU A 69 4.23 -26.30 10.59
C LEU A 69 4.26 -24.80 10.24
N PHE A 70 4.50 -23.92 11.23
CA PHE A 70 4.58 -22.49 10.99
C PHE A 70 5.77 -22.13 10.07
N SER A 71 6.93 -22.75 10.31
CA SER A 71 8.12 -22.54 9.47
C SER A 71 7.91 -23.03 8.04
N HIS A 72 7.25 -24.18 7.85
CA HIS A 72 6.90 -24.71 6.55
C HIS A 72 5.95 -23.76 5.80
N ASN A 73 4.88 -23.30 6.44
CA ASN A 73 3.92 -22.35 5.87
C ASN A 73 4.59 -21.02 5.52
N MET A 74 5.48 -20.51 6.38
CA MET A 74 6.23 -19.29 6.11
C MET A 74 7.11 -19.40 4.85
N LYS A 75 7.75 -20.56 4.65
CA LYS A 75 8.55 -20.80 3.45
C LYS A 75 7.68 -20.72 2.20
N HIS A 76 6.55 -21.43 2.16
CA HIS A 76 5.62 -21.41 1.02
C HIS A 76 5.04 -20.00 0.77
N PHE A 77 4.70 -19.29 1.86
CA PHE A 77 4.23 -17.92 1.73
C PHE A 77 5.30 -17.01 1.12
N SER A 78 6.56 -17.15 1.54
CA SER A 78 7.68 -16.37 1.00
C SER A 78 7.89 -16.62 -0.49
N GLU A 79 7.89 -17.90 -0.91
CA GLU A 79 8.01 -18.30 -2.32
C GLU A 79 6.84 -17.76 -3.17
N HIS A 80 5.65 -17.75 -2.60
CA HIS A 80 4.48 -17.18 -3.25
C HIS A 80 4.60 -15.64 -3.43
N MET A 81 5.08 -14.93 -2.40
CA MET A 81 5.34 -13.49 -2.50
C MET A 81 6.41 -13.17 -3.54
N ASP A 82 7.44 -13.99 -3.66
CA ASP A 82 8.48 -13.84 -4.71
C ASP A 82 7.88 -13.99 -6.11
N SER A 83 6.94 -14.92 -6.30
CA SER A 83 6.22 -15.10 -7.57
C SER A 83 5.35 -13.89 -7.92
N ILE A 84 4.65 -13.32 -6.94
CA ILE A 84 3.85 -12.11 -7.13
C ILE A 84 4.75 -10.92 -7.46
N ASP A 85 5.84 -10.72 -6.71
CA ASP A 85 6.81 -9.65 -6.97
C ASP A 85 7.37 -9.75 -8.40
N ALA A 86 7.77 -10.92 -8.83
CA ALA A 86 8.26 -11.15 -10.20
C ALA A 86 7.20 -10.82 -11.26
N SER A 87 5.94 -11.22 -11.03
CA SER A 87 4.83 -10.92 -11.94
C SER A 87 4.55 -9.42 -12.01
N VAL A 88 4.55 -8.73 -10.87
CA VAL A 88 4.37 -7.27 -10.83
C VAL A 88 5.51 -6.55 -11.56
N ARG A 89 6.77 -6.95 -11.32
CA ARG A 89 7.93 -6.37 -12.03
C ARG A 89 7.83 -6.56 -13.53
N GLN A 90 7.42 -7.74 -13.99
CA GLN A 90 7.23 -8.01 -15.41
C GLN A 90 6.13 -7.11 -16.00
N MET A 91 4.98 -6.96 -15.33
CA MET A 91 3.90 -6.10 -15.80
C MET A 91 4.30 -4.62 -15.84
N LEU A 92 5.16 -4.18 -14.92
CA LEU A 92 5.56 -2.78 -14.77
C LEU A 92 6.89 -2.45 -15.48
N ALA A 93 7.50 -3.38 -16.21
CA ALA A 93 8.79 -3.17 -16.89
C ALA A 93 8.72 -2.00 -17.88
N ASP A 94 7.71 -1.98 -18.74
CA ASP A 94 7.56 -1.05 -19.86
C ASP A 94 6.29 -0.19 -19.74
N VAL A 95 5.97 0.27 -18.51
CA VAL A 95 4.79 1.12 -18.30
C VAL A 95 4.97 2.50 -18.95
N PRO A 96 3.92 3.05 -19.57
CA PRO A 96 3.98 4.33 -20.28
C PRO A 96 4.20 5.52 -19.36
N THR A 97 3.81 5.41 -18.10
CA THR A 97 4.00 6.42 -17.05
C THR A 97 4.34 5.76 -15.73
N ARG A 98 5.17 6.41 -14.94
CA ARG A 98 5.54 5.96 -13.59
C ARG A 98 4.69 6.61 -12.49
N SER A 99 3.76 7.51 -12.84
CA SER A 99 2.91 8.21 -11.88
C SER A 99 1.44 7.78 -12.00
N PHE A 100 0.77 7.68 -10.87
CA PHE A 100 -0.66 7.44 -10.79
C PHE A 100 -1.30 8.30 -9.71
N LEU A 101 -2.58 8.62 -9.88
CA LEU A 101 -3.37 9.29 -8.86
C LEU A 101 -4.10 8.24 -8.01
N VAL A 102 -4.20 8.48 -6.72
CA VAL A 102 -5.02 7.68 -5.80
C VAL A 102 -5.87 8.61 -4.95
N TYR A 103 -7.10 8.19 -4.63
CA TYR A 103 -7.94 9.01 -3.76
C TYR A 103 -7.34 9.09 -2.35
N HIS A 104 -7.24 7.99 -1.63
CA HIS A 104 -6.60 7.86 -0.33
C HIS A 104 -5.19 7.26 -0.48
N PRO A 105 -4.12 7.85 0.12
CA PRO A 105 -2.73 7.46 -0.12
C PRO A 105 -2.37 6.12 0.53
N SER A 106 -2.85 5.02 -0.02
CA SER A 106 -2.66 3.66 0.52
C SER A 106 -1.67 2.78 -0.26
N LEU A 107 -1.15 3.24 -1.39
CA LEU A 107 -0.27 2.46 -2.26
C LEU A 107 1.19 2.95 -2.25
N GLY A 108 1.60 3.68 -1.20
CA GLY A 108 2.93 4.28 -1.11
C GLY A 108 4.06 3.25 -1.12
N TYR A 109 3.92 2.16 -0.36
CA TYR A 109 4.93 1.09 -0.34
C TYR A 109 5.00 0.32 -1.66
N PHE A 110 3.86 0.07 -2.29
CA PHE A 110 3.82 -0.48 -3.65
C PHE A 110 4.56 0.44 -4.62
N ALA A 111 4.25 1.74 -4.61
CA ALA A 111 4.91 2.71 -5.48
C ALA A 111 6.42 2.73 -5.28
N ARG A 112 6.89 2.79 -4.03
CA ARG A 112 8.32 2.77 -3.69
C ARG A 112 9.03 1.56 -4.28
N ASP A 113 8.46 0.36 -4.07
CA ASP A 113 9.14 -0.90 -4.38
C ASP A 113 9.22 -1.18 -5.88
N TYR A 114 8.36 -0.55 -6.66
CA TYR A 114 8.33 -0.69 -8.12
C TYR A 114 8.74 0.57 -8.89
N GLY A 115 9.33 1.56 -8.22
CA GLY A 115 9.82 2.79 -8.85
C GLY A 115 8.72 3.63 -9.47
N LEU A 116 7.54 3.62 -8.85
CA LEU A 116 6.38 4.41 -9.22
C LEU A 116 6.23 5.61 -8.29
N ARG A 117 5.40 6.58 -8.70
CA ARG A 117 5.05 7.75 -7.93
C ARG A 117 3.55 7.78 -7.66
N GLN A 118 3.18 7.67 -6.40
CA GLN A 118 1.82 7.91 -5.94
C GLN A 118 1.58 9.41 -5.76
N ILE A 119 0.54 9.93 -6.38
CA ILE A 119 -0.01 11.26 -6.13
C ILE A 119 -1.34 11.07 -5.41
N SER A 120 -1.58 11.77 -4.29
CA SER A 120 -2.81 11.59 -3.52
C SER A 120 -3.75 12.78 -3.65
N LEU A 121 -5.04 12.48 -3.86
CA LEU A 121 -6.10 13.48 -3.86
C LEU A 121 -6.39 13.97 -2.45
N GLU A 122 -6.63 13.03 -1.55
CA GLU A 122 -6.87 13.30 -0.13
C GLU A 122 -5.57 13.72 0.58
N HIS A 123 -5.71 14.63 1.54
CA HIS A 123 -4.63 15.00 2.46
C HIS A 123 -5.16 15.04 3.88
N ASN A 124 -4.59 14.21 4.76
CA ASN A 124 -4.99 14.10 6.18
C ASN A 124 -6.49 13.89 6.40
N GLY A 125 -7.11 13.01 5.61
CA GLY A 125 -8.54 12.70 5.73
C GLY A 125 -9.47 13.79 5.17
N LYS A 126 -8.95 14.78 4.46
CA LYS A 126 -9.75 15.90 3.92
C LYS A 126 -9.67 15.96 2.40
N SER A 127 -10.78 16.30 1.78
CA SER A 127 -10.82 16.67 0.37
C SER A 127 -9.96 17.91 0.11
N PRO A 128 -9.30 18.00 -1.06
CA PRO A 128 -8.46 19.15 -1.40
C PRO A 128 -9.27 20.44 -1.55
N SER A 129 -8.63 21.59 -1.24
CA SER A 129 -9.16 22.89 -1.64
C SER A 129 -9.13 23.06 -3.17
N ALA A 130 -9.89 24.03 -3.71
CA ALA A 130 -9.90 24.34 -5.14
C ALA A 130 -8.49 24.61 -5.68
N GLU A 131 -7.69 25.41 -4.96
CA GLU A 131 -6.32 25.73 -5.33
C GLU A 131 -5.39 24.49 -5.34
N ARG A 132 -5.54 23.60 -4.36
CA ARG A 132 -4.81 22.32 -4.32
C ARG A 132 -5.23 21.42 -5.47
N MET A 133 -6.53 21.39 -5.78
CA MET A 133 -7.07 20.62 -6.90
C MET A 133 -6.45 21.05 -8.23
N GLU A 134 -6.38 22.36 -8.49
CA GLU A 134 -5.75 22.90 -9.70
C GLU A 134 -4.28 22.49 -9.81
N ARG A 135 -3.52 22.61 -8.71
CA ARG A 135 -2.11 22.16 -8.68
C ARG A 135 -1.97 20.65 -8.92
N LEU A 136 -2.86 19.83 -8.34
CA LEU A 136 -2.85 18.39 -8.54
C LEU A 136 -3.13 18.01 -10.00
N VAL A 137 -4.12 18.63 -10.63
CA VAL A 137 -4.45 18.39 -12.04
C VAL A 137 -3.26 18.76 -12.93
N LYS A 138 -2.65 19.92 -12.69
CA LYS A 138 -1.45 20.34 -13.42
C LYS A 138 -0.31 19.33 -13.27
N GLN A 139 -0.02 18.91 -12.04
CA GLN A 139 1.01 17.90 -11.76
C GLN A 139 0.69 16.56 -12.45
N CYS A 140 -0.55 16.08 -12.38
CA CYS A 140 -0.96 14.85 -13.03
C CYS A 140 -0.81 14.91 -14.56
N ARG A 141 -1.04 16.07 -15.17
CA ARG A 141 -0.79 16.29 -16.61
C ARG A 141 0.69 16.23 -16.95
N GLU A 142 1.52 16.93 -16.18
CA GLU A 142 2.99 16.94 -16.36
C GLU A 142 3.56 15.53 -16.21
N ASP A 143 3.06 14.76 -15.26
CA ASP A 143 3.47 13.37 -15.01
C ASP A 143 2.76 12.35 -15.93
N SER A 144 1.93 12.81 -16.87
CA SER A 144 1.18 11.95 -17.81
C SER A 144 0.34 10.88 -17.13
N VAL A 145 -0.29 11.19 -16.00
CA VAL A 145 -1.14 10.26 -15.25
C VAL A 145 -2.30 9.78 -16.11
N ARG A 146 -2.50 8.45 -16.20
CA ARG A 146 -3.57 7.79 -16.96
C ARG A 146 -4.46 6.89 -16.11
N VAL A 147 -4.08 6.67 -14.84
CA VAL A 147 -4.82 5.80 -13.93
C VAL A 147 -5.09 6.54 -12.62
N ILE A 148 -6.34 6.45 -12.19
CA ILE A 148 -6.81 6.93 -10.89
C ILE A 148 -7.30 5.73 -10.10
N PHE A 149 -6.63 5.39 -9.00
CA PHE A 149 -7.11 4.37 -8.07
C PHE A 149 -8.08 4.97 -7.07
N LEU A 150 -9.25 4.37 -6.98
CA LEU A 150 -10.32 4.76 -6.05
C LEU A 150 -10.61 3.58 -5.13
N GLN A 151 -10.42 3.74 -3.83
CA GLN A 151 -10.81 2.70 -2.89
C GLN A 151 -12.34 2.54 -2.87
N LYS A 152 -12.80 1.30 -2.72
CA LYS A 152 -14.22 0.92 -2.79
C LYS A 152 -15.15 1.67 -1.82
N GLU A 153 -14.58 2.26 -0.77
CA GLU A 153 -15.31 3.04 0.25
C GLU A 153 -15.71 4.43 -0.24
N TYR A 154 -15.12 4.89 -1.35
CA TYR A 154 -15.36 6.23 -1.91
C TYR A 154 -16.19 6.18 -3.17
N SER A 155 -16.94 7.26 -3.43
CA SER A 155 -17.78 7.38 -4.62
C SER A 155 -16.96 7.80 -5.84
N GLU A 156 -17.20 7.18 -7.00
CA GLU A 156 -16.62 7.63 -8.28
C GLU A 156 -16.89 9.11 -8.58
N ARG A 157 -18.00 9.64 -8.09
CA ARG A 157 -18.34 11.06 -8.26
C ARG A 157 -17.24 11.99 -7.73
N SER A 158 -16.50 11.55 -6.72
CA SER A 158 -15.41 12.35 -6.11
C SER A 158 -14.18 12.51 -7.01
N VAL A 159 -13.99 11.66 -8.01
CA VAL A 159 -12.84 11.66 -8.92
C VAL A 159 -13.21 11.84 -10.40
N ARG A 160 -14.49 11.81 -10.75
CA ARG A 160 -14.96 11.81 -12.13
C ARG A 160 -14.50 13.03 -12.92
N ALA A 161 -14.67 14.23 -12.36
CA ALA A 161 -14.25 15.46 -13.03
C ALA A 161 -12.73 15.48 -13.32
N ILE A 162 -11.92 14.97 -12.40
CA ILE A 162 -10.47 14.87 -12.61
C ILE A 162 -10.16 13.81 -13.66
N ALA A 163 -10.84 12.68 -13.65
CA ALA A 163 -10.65 11.60 -14.62
C ALA A 163 -10.95 12.09 -16.05
N GLU A 164 -12.06 12.82 -16.24
CA GLU A 164 -12.44 13.43 -17.52
C GLU A 164 -11.41 14.46 -17.97
N GLU A 165 -10.91 15.30 -17.06
CA GLU A 165 -9.94 16.35 -17.38
C GLU A 165 -8.54 15.79 -17.72
N LEU A 166 -8.16 14.65 -17.17
CA LEU A 166 -6.88 13.99 -17.41
C LEU A 166 -6.95 12.91 -18.50
N ASP A 167 -8.14 12.60 -19.04
CA ASP A 167 -8.37 11.42 -19.87
C ASP A 167 -7.81 10.15 -19.19
N ALA A 168 -8.09 10.01 -17.89
CA ALA A 168 -7.58 8.96 -17.05
C ALA A 168 -8.66 7.94 -16.68
N LYS A 169 -8.27 6.67 -16.60
CA LYS A 169 -9.17 5.58 -16.21
C LYS A 169 -9.32 5.52 -14.69
N ILE A 170 -10.57 5.46 -14.22
CA ILE A 170 -10.86 5.14 -12.81
C ILE A 170 -10.82 3.62 -12.63
N VAL A 171 -10.04 3.16 -11.65
CA VAL A 171 -9.92 1.75 -11.27
C VAL A 171 -10.25 1.63 -9.79
N VAL A 172 -11.34 0.92 -9.49
CA VAL A 172 -11.72 0.66 -8.10
C VAL A 172 -10.80 -0.40 -7.52
N VAL A 173 -10.26 -0.13 -6.33
CA VAL A 173 -9.33 -1.00 -5.61
C VAL A 173 -9.79 -1.24 -4.17
N ASN A 174 -9.41 -2.39 -3.63
CA ASN A 174 -9.64 -2.73 -2.23
C ASN A 174 -8.34 -3.20 -1.55
N PRO A 175 -7.49 -2.28 -1.04
CA PRO A 175 -6.24 -2.65 -0.38
C PRO A 175 -6.41 -3.58 0.83
N LEU A 176 -7.65 -3.74 1.33
CA LEU A 176 -8.02 -4.65 2.41
C LEU A 176 -8.73 -5.92 1.89
N SER A 177 -8.59 -6.26 0.60
CA SER A 177 -9.17 -7.47 0.04
C SER A 177 -8.64 -8.72 0.73
N TYR A 178 -9.52 -9.68 1.01
CA TYR A 178 -9.10 -11.02 1.43
C TYR A 178 -8.30 -11.72 0.31
N ASP A 179 -8.73 -11.58 -0.95
CA ASP A 179 -7.96 -11.98 -2.13
C ASP A 179 -6.93 -10.90 -2.48
N TRP A 180 -5.97 -10.74 -1.59
CA TRP A 180 -4.92 -9.73 -1.68
C TRP A 180 -4.04 -9.92 -2.94
N ASN A 181 -3.76 -11.18 -3.31
CA ASN A 181 -2.92 -11.50 -4.45
C ASN A 181 -3.51 -10.97 -5.76
N THR A 182 -4.78 -11.27 -5.99
CA THR A 182 -5.51 -10.79 -7.17
C THR A 182 -5.56 -9.27 -7.19
N GLU A 183 -5.74 -8.65 -6.04
CA GLU A 183 -5.81 -7.18 -5.93
C GLU A 183 -4.49 -6.51 -6.32
N ILE A 184 -3.36 -6.98 -5.81
CA ILE A 184 -2.03 -6.44 -6.16
C ILE A 184 -1.73 -6.62 -7.65
N LEU A 185 -2.05 -7.79 -8.23
CA LEU A 185 -1.86 -8.03 -9.65
C LEU A 185 -2.78 -7.14 -10.52
N ASN A 186 -4.01 -6.88 -10.09
CA ASN A 186 -4.93 -5.98 -10.77
C ASN A 186 -4.44 -4.52 -10.75
N ILE A 187 -3.85 -4.07 -9.64
CA ILE A 187 -3.22 -2.75 -9.55
C ILE A 187 -2.08 -2.65 -10.57
N ALA A 188 -1.18 -3.63 -10.61
CA ALA A 188 -0.09 -3.66 -11.58
C ALA A 188 -0.59 -3.68 -13.03
N LYS A 189 -1.58 -4.52 -13.33
CA LYS A 189 -2.20 -4.65 -14.65
C LYS A 189 -2.90 -3.36 -15.12
N ALA A 190 -3.47 -2.60 -14.19
CA ALA A 190 -4.10 -1.32 -14.52
C ALA A 190 -3.09 -0.28 -15.00
N LEU A 191 -1.87 -0.32 -14.47
CA LEU A 191 -0.77 0.60 -14.82
C LEU A 191 -0.03 0.18 -16.09
N SER A 192 -0.09 -1.09 -16.48
CA SER A 192 0.61 -1.65 -17.64
C SER A 192 -0.12 -1.49 -18.99
N ARG A 193 -1.29 -0.83 -19.00
CA ARG A 193 -2.16 -0.72 -20.18
C ARG A 193 -2.24 0.70 -20.73
#